data_a58a97d2fead0f2a3357bb917bf0f0c7
#
_entry.id   a58a97d2fead0f2a3357bb917bf0f0c7
#
_cell.length_a   1.000
_cell.length_b   1.000
_cell.length_c   1.000
_cell.angle_alpha   90.00
_cell.angle_beta   90.00
_cell.angle_gamma   90.00
#
_symmetry.space_group_name_H-M   'P 1'
#
loop_
_entity.id
_entity.type
_entity.pdbx_description
1 polymer ?
#
loop_
_entity_poly.entity_id
_entity_poly.type
_entity_poly.pdbx_seq_one_letter_code
_entity_poly.pdbx_strand_id
1 'polypeptide(L)'
;MLMSFSTNTRLHLLSLSSWGVGWWTMLITLVVLLPNMNIQAQPISYQRIDTHVLQTPNQMETSVQTLAAYLVKPARNEHEKVRAIFRWMTENIAYDTDGYFSGQYGDLSPDGVLKSRRAVCDGYAGLFNMLGEAAGLEVVKVTGYSKGYSYAVGDTYDGTTNHAWNAVMIDNQWHLLDATWGAGYLGENKKFVREFQEYYFLTPPEVFIYDHLPSDTRWQLLEQPVSSEDYAGFVRLRPAFFQTGLEIKSHRQSIIEIDDQVTVTLRAPDSAVILAELVRDEDKLDESYTFIQRQSGSYNIHAITPGPGQYVLRVFSKNRHEEGSYKEALDYLIKAAKGGGGGFPKAFAAFTVNGGYLHSPMHAKLKRGSTQVFKIQVPGAEKVAVIMGDNWHHLKKEGDMFIGNIEIQDKHIRVFAKFPGQEQYDGLLVYTGS
;
A
#
# COMPACT_ATOMS: atom_id res chain seq x y z
N MET A 1 -19.66 23.56 -52.33
CA MET A 1 -20.96 23.41 -52.98
C MET A 1 -21.98 23.16 -51.90
N LEU A 2 -22.82 24.15 -51.73
CA LEU A 2 -23.92 24.29 -50.75
C LEU A 2 -24.93 23.13 -50.84
N MET A 3 -25.53 22.71 -49.75
CA MET A 3 -26.93 22.99 -49.45
C MET A 3 -27.37 22.45 -48.09
N SER A 4 -27.80 23.40 -47.27
CA SER A 4 -28.63 23.31 -46.07
C SER A 4 -30.08 22.98 -46.45
N PHE A 5 -30.84 22.27 -45.60
CA PHE A 5 -32.28 22.48 -45.44
C PHE A 5 -32.73 22.20 -43.99
N SER A 6 -33.22 23.28 -43.39
CA SER A 6 -34.04 23.37 -42.19
C SER A 6 -35.51 23.27 -42.59
N THR A 7 -36.37 22.61 -41.79
CA THR A 7 -37.79 22.98 -41.71
C THR A 7 -38.37 22.72 -40.32
N ASN A 8 -38.75 23.85 -39.69
CA ASN A 8 -39.74 23.98 -38.64
C ASN A 8 -41.15 23.63 -39.14
N THR A 9 -42.03 23.07 -38.31
CA THR A 9 -43.49 23.32 -38.41
C THR A 9 -44.13 23.35 -37.00
N ARG A 10 -44.96 24.39 -36.86
CA ARG A 10 -45.68 24.85 -35.67
C ARG A 10 -46.97 24.10 -35.40
N LEU A 11 -47.37 24.19 -34.14
CA LEU A 11 -48.69 24.02 -33.50
C LEU A 11 -49.93 24.34 -34.30
N HIS A 12 -51.01 23.62 -34.04
CA HIS A 12 -52.38 24.15 -33.94
C HIS A 12 -53.15 23.49 -32.81
N LEU A 13 -53.63 24.34 -31.90
CA LEU A 13 -54.66 24.06 -30.92
C LEU A 13 -56.05 24.13 -31.61
N LEU A 14 -56.93 23.21 -31.28
CA LEU A 14 -58.35 23.42 -31.32
C LEU A 14 -59.05 22.78 -30.12
N SER A 15 -59.81 23.61 -29.44
CA SER A 15 -60.71 23.27 -28.34
C SER A 15 -62.03 22.72 -28.89
N LEU A 16 -62.65 21.78 -28.19
CA LEU A 16 -64.09 21.68 -28.05
C LEU A 16 -64.49 20.80 -26.85
N SER A 17 -65.38 21.37 -26.07
CA SER A 17 -66.05 20.87 -24.87
C SER A 17 -67.07 19.77 -25.18
N SER A 18 -67.25 18.79 -24.29
CA SER A 18 -68.55 18.49 -23.63
C SER A 18 -68.52 17.14 -22.88
N TRP A 19 -68.85 17.16 -21.61
CA TRP A 19 -69.63 16.27 -20.76
C TRP A 19 -69.68 14.76 -20.98
N GLY A 20 -69.19 14.00 -20.00
CA GLY A 20 -69.43 12.56 -19.87
C GLY A 20 -68.92 12.03 -18.55
N VAL A 21 -69.87 11.72 -17.66
CA VAL A 21 -69.70 11.11 -16.33
C VAL A 21 -69.08 9.72 -16.49
N GLY A 22 -68.11 9.37 -15.65
CA GLY A 22 -67.90 7.92 -15.44
C GLY A 22 -66.51 7.49 -15.03
N TRP A 23 -66.41 7.00 -13.87
CA TRP A 23 -65.53 5.98 -13.38
C TRP A 23 -64.00 6.27 -13.27
N TRP A 24 -63.61 6.75 -12.11
CA TRP A 24 -62.22 6.75 -11.62
C TRP A 24 -61.81 5.30 -11.28
N THR A 25 -61.08 4.63 -12.12
CA THR A 25 -60.27 3.48 -11.77
C THR A 25 -58.96 3.96 -11.19
N MET A 26 -58.83 3.92 -9.88
CA MET A 26 -57.61 4.20 -9.15
C MET A 26 -56.63 3.04 -9.39
N LEU A 27 -55.68 3.23 -10.31
CA LEU A 27 -54.52 2.34 -10.48
C LEU A 27 -53.61 2.56 -9.26
N ILE A 28 -53.76 1.69 -8.23
CA ILE A 28 -52.78 1.59 -7.15
C ILE A 28 -51.53 0.94 -7.76
N THR A 29 -50.53 1.76 -8.10
CA THR A 29 -49.19 1.26 -8.43
C THR A 29 -48.55 0.79 -7.14
N LEU A 30 -48.58 -0.52 -6.90
CA LEU A 30 -47.87 -1.15 -5.80
C LEU A 30 -46.36 -1.02 -6.08
N VAL A 31 -45.69 0.04 -5.56
CA VAL A 31 -44.24 0.14 -5.54
C VAL A 31 -43.74 -0.90 -4.53
N VAL A 32 -43.37 -2.08 -5.02
CA VAL A 32 -42.64 -3.07 -4.25
C VAL A 32 -41.25 -2.49 -4.02
N LEU A 33 -41.04 -1.87 -2.86
CA LEU A 33 -39.71 -1.56 -2.35
C LEU A 33 -39.00 -2.89 -2.05
N LEU A 34 -38.27 -3.42 -3.04
CA LEU A 34 -37.31 -4.47 -2.79
C LEU A 34 -36.24 -3.85 -1.89
N PRO A 35 -35.96 -4.40 -0.70
CA PRO A 35 -34.83 -3.95 0.08
C PRO A 35 -33.57 -4.18 -0.77
N ASN A 36 -32.77 -3.14 -0.95
CA ASN A 36 -31.41 -3.26 -1.44
C ASN A 36 -30.65 -4.15 -0.45
N MET A 37 -30.71 -5.46 -0.65
CA MET A 37 -29.80 -6.39 -0.02
C MET A 37 -28.43 -6.10 -0.65
N ASN A 38 -27.65 -5.25 0.01
CA ASN A 38 -26.21 -5.27 -0.16
C ASN A 38 -25.74 -6.67 0.27
N ILE A 39 -25.73 -7.61 -0.67
CA ILE A 39 -25.03 -8.88 -0.51
C ILE A 39 -23.54 -8.50 -0.58
N GLN A 40 -22.99 -8.10 0.56
CA GLN A 40 -21.54 -8.15 0.72
C GLN A 40 -21.20 -9.63 0.57
N ALA A 41 -20.53 -9.95 -0.55
CA ALA A 41 -20.00 -11.28 -0.74
C ALA A 41 -19.14 -11.61 0.48
N GLN A 42 -19.53 -12.64 1.23
CA GLN A 42 -18.72 -13.11 2.36
C GLN A 42 -17.35 -13.47 1.81
N PRO A 43 -16.26 -13.04 2.46
CA PRO A 43 -14.91 -13.40 2.00
C PRO A 43 -14.83 -14.91 1.88
N ILE A 44 -14.33 -15.39 0.74
CA ILE A 44 -14.19 -16.82 0.45
C ILE A 44 -13.26 -17.40 1.51
N SER A 45 -13.77 -18.32 2.32
CA SER A 45 -12.94 -19.01 3.32
C SER A 45 -12.31 -20.25 2.71
N TYR A 46 -10.99 -20.25 2.59
CA TYR A 46 -10.20 -21.40 2.11
C TYR A 46 -9.78 -22.36 3.23
N GLN A 47 -10.19 -22.14 4.49
CA GLN A 47 -9.74 -22.94 5.64
C GLN A 47 -9.84 -24.46 5.44
N ARG A 48 -10.93 -24.94 4.82
CA ARG A 48 -11.14 -26.37 4.54
C ARG A 48 -10.09 -26.90 3.56
N ILE A 49 -9.77 -26.16 2.53
CA ILE A 49 -8.76 -26.50 1.52
C ILE A 49 -7.37 -26.46 2.14
N ASP A 50 -7.05 -25.36 2.83
CA ASP A 50 -5.74 -25.18 3.48
C ASP A 50 -5.48 -26.28 4.52
N THR A 51 -6.46 -26.65 5.33
CA THR A 51 -6.32 -27.74 6.30
C THR A 51 -6.01 -29.08 5.64
N HIS A 52 -6.71 -29.41 4.53
CA HIS A 52 -6.44 -30.65 3.78
C HIS A 52 -5.04 -30.65 3.18
N VAL A 53 -4.63 -29.57 2.57
CA VAL A 53 -3.36 -29.41 1.88
C VAL A 53 -2.17 -29.49 2.84
N LEU A 54 -2.27 -28.83 4.00
CA LEU A 54 -1.22 -28.85 5.04
C LEU A 54 -1.01 -30.24 5.68
N GLN A 55 -1.94 -31.15 5.47
CA GLN A 55 -1.86 -32.55 5.94
C GLN A 55 -1.55 -33.53 4.81
N THR A 56 -0.98 -33.06 3.68
CA THR A 56 -0.64 -33.93 2.54
C THR A 56 0.33 -35.05 2.97
N PRO A 57 -0.05 -36.34 2.80
CA PRO A 57 0.85 -37.44 3.15
C PRO A 57 1.99 -37.56 2.15
N ASN A 58 3.20 -37.86 2.59
CA ASN A 58 4.41 -38.02 1.73
C ASN A 58 4.20 -38.99 0.56
N GLN A 59 3.39 -40.03 0.75
CA GLN A 59 3.07 -41.00 -0.31
C GLN A 59 2.27 -40.39 -1.48
N MET A 60 1.64 -39.25 -1.29
CA MET A 60 0.91 -38.52 -2.35
C MET A 60 1.85 -37.62 -3.16
N GLU A 61 3.07 -37.42 -2.72
CA GLU A 61 4.06 -36.51 -3.29
C GLU A 61 5.08 -37.23 -4.22
N THR A 62 4.71 -38.40 -4.74
CA THR A 62 5.60 -39.25 -5.57
C THR A 62 5.65 -38.86 -7.04
N SER A 63 4.63 -38.17 -7.54
CA SER A 63 4.57 -37.59 -8.88
C SER A 63 3.64 -36.40 -8.93
N VAL A 64 3.79 -35.53 -9.94
CA VAL A 64 2.92 -34.37 -10.18
C VAL A 64 1.46 -34.81 -10.26
N GLN A 65 1.16 -35.89 -10.98
CA GLN A 65 -0.21 -36.38 -11.19
C GLN A 65 -0.85 -36.88 -9.89
N THR A 66 -0.11 -37.65 -9.10
CA THR A 66 -0.61 -38.18 -7.82
C THR A 66 -0.86 -37.04 -6.83
N LEU A 67 0.07 -36.10 -6.76
CA LEU A 67 -0.04 -34.92 -5.91
C LEU A 67 -1.23 -34.05 -6.31
N ALA A 68 -1.34 -33.67 -7.57
CA ALA A 68 -2.44 -32.85 -8.08
C ALA A 68 -3.81 -33.47 -7.75
N ALA A 69 -3.97 -34.77 -8.04
CA ALA A 69 -5.22 -35.49 -7.77
C ALA A 69 -5.58 -35.48 -6.27
N TYR A 70 -4.60 -35.60 -5.37
CA TYR A 70 -4.80 -35.50 -3.92
C TYR A 70 -5.18 -34.08 -3.49
N LEU A 71 -4.43 -33.07 -3.93
CA LEU A 71 -4.61 -31.69 -3.50
C LEU A 71 -6.01 -31.18 -3.84
N VAL A 72 -6.48 -31.44 -5.05
CA VAL A 72 -7.79 -30.94 -5.52
C VAL A 72 -8.97 -31.80 -5.12
N LYS A 73 -8.77 -32.93 -4.44
CA LYS A 73 -9.85 -33.85 -4.05
C LYS A 73 -10.98 -33.19 -3.27
N PRO A 74 -10.74 -32.27 -2.30
CA PRO A 74 -11.81 -31.57 -1.61
C PRO A 74 -12.37 -30.36 -2.39
N ALA A 75 -11.74 -29.95 -3.49
CA ALA A 75 -12.12 -28.73 -4.21
C ALA A 75 -13.48 -28.88 -4.89
N ARG A 76 -14.30 -27.84 -4.84
CA ARG A 76 -15.66 -27.77 -5.38
C ARG A 76 -15.75 -26.94 -6.67
N ASN A 77 -14.75 -26.09 -6.91
CA ASN A 77 -14.65 -25.18 -8.05
C ASN A 77 -13.18 -24.90 -8.37
N GLU A 78 -12.94 -24.15 -9.44
CA GLU A 78 -11.58 -23.83 -9.90
C GLU A 78 -10.80 -22.97 -8.92
N HIS A 79 -11.43 -22.00 -8.24
CA HIS A 79 -10.80 -21.20 -7.19
C HIS A 79 -10.21 -22.08 -6.07
N GLU A 80 -10.97 -23.07 -5.60
CA GLU A 80 -10.50 -24.00 -4.56
C GLU A 80 -9.39 -24.93 -5.07
N LYS A 81 -9.40 -25.33 -6.37
CA LYS A 81 -8.30 -26.10 -6.95
C LYS A 81 -7.01 -25.28 -7.02
N VAL A 82 -7.10 -24.04 -7.51
CA VAL A 82 -5.95 -23.11 -7.57
C VAL A 82 -5.41 -22.85 -6.17
N ARG A 83 -6.31 -22.63 -5.18
CA ARG A 83 -5.91 -22.47 -3.77
C ARG A 83 -5.15 -23.67 -3.23
N ALA A 84 -5.61 -24.87 -3.51
CA ALA A 84 -4.97 -26.09 -3.04
C ALA A 84 -3.52 -26.21 -3.54
N ILE A 85 -3.29 -25.95 -4.83
CA ILE A 85 -1.96 -25.99 -5.42
C ILE A 85 -1.09 -24.88 -4.86
N PHE A 86 -1.59 -23.63 -4.85
CA PHE A 86 -0.86 -22.48 -4.34
C PHE A 86 -0.42 -22.69 -2.88
N ARG A 87 -1.35 -23.10 -2.01
CA ARG A 87 -1.08 -23.29 -0.59
C ARG A 87 -0.08 -24.42 -0.33
N TRP A 88 -0.19 -25.52 -1.09
CA TRP A 88 0.80 -26.62 -0.98
C TRP A 88 2.18 -26.14 -1.41
N MET A 89 2.31 -25.44 -2.54
CA MET A 89 3.60 -24.96 -3.03
C MET A 89 4.26 -23.99 -2.06
N THR A 90 3.50 -23.03 -1.54
CA THR A 90 4.02 -22.01 -0.60
C THR A 90 4.51 -22.64 0.72
N GLU A 91 3.95 -23.77 1.11
CA GLU A 91 4.37 -24.51 2.30
C GLU A 91 5.57 -25.42 2.05
N ASN A 92 5.60 -26.09 0.90
CA ASN A 92 6.49 -27.24 0.70
C ASN A 92 7.72 -26.95 -0.17
N ILE A 93 7.71 -25.88 -0.98
CA ILE A 93 8.87 -25.51 -1.81
C ILE A 93 9.60 -24.35 -1.14
N ALA A 94 10.92 -24.49 -0.97
CA ALA A 94 11.79 -23.44 -0.44
C ALA A 94 12.47 -22.70 -1.58
N TYR A 95 12.66 -21.37 -1.43
CA TYR A 95 13.44 -20.62 -2.42
C TYR A 95 14.91 -21.03 -2.37
N ASP A 96 15.48 -21.34 -3.52
CA ASP A 96 16.88 -21.76 -3.65
C ASP A 96 17.80 -20.54 -3.67
N THR A 97 18.11 -20.02 -2.48
CA THR A 97 18.98 -18.87 -2.31
C THR A 97 20.41 -19.14 -2.79
N ASP A 98 20.93 -20.34 -2.55
CA ASP A 98 22.29 -20.71 -2.96
C ASP A 98 22.39 -20.72 -4.49
N GLY A 99 21.40 -21.33 -5.16
CA GLY A 99 21.29 -21.31 -6.62
C GLY A 99 21.13 -19.89 -7.17
N TYR A 100 20.28 -19.09 -6.54
CA TYR A 100 20.05 -17.71 -6.96
C TYR A 100 21.32 -16.84 -6.93
N PHE A 101 22.08 -16.88 -5.84
CA PHE A 101 23.29 -16.06 -5.70
C PHE A 101 24.50 -16.60 -6.46
N SER A 102 24.58 -17.93 -6.69
CA SER A 102 25.68 -18.55 -7.44
C SER A 102 25.43 -18.64 -8.95
N GLY A 103 24.16 -18.52 -9.37
CA GLY A 103 23.76 -18.81 -10.76
C GLY A 103 23.81 -20.31 -11.12
N GLN A 104 24.00 -21.19 -10.13
CA GLN A 104 24.05 -22.64 -10.34
C GLN A 104 22.76 -23.26 -9.82
N TYR A 105 21.82 -23.42 -10.71
CA TYR A 105 20.51 -24.00 -10.39
C TYR A 105 20.57 -25.53 -10.46
N GLY A 106 19.79 -26.21 -9.60
CA GLY A 106 19.51 -27.62 -9.70
C GLY A 106 18.58 -27.96 -10.87
N ASP A 107 18.00 -29.15 -10.83
CA ASP A 107 16.97 -29.53 -11.81
C ASP A 107 15.67 -28.73 -11.55
N LEU A 108 15.38 -27.73 -12.41
CA LEU A 108 14.19 -26.88 -12.37
C LEU A 108 12.98 -27.49 -13.08
N SER A 109 13.09 -28.72 -13.62
CA SER A 109 11.93 -29.45 -14.14
C SER A 109 10.90 -29.67 -13.01
N PRO A 110 9.60 -29.77 -13.30
CA PRO A 110 8.57 -30.02 -12.29
C PRO A 110 8.87 -31.23 -11.39
N ASP A 111 9.35 -32.34 -11.95
CA ASP A 111 9.75 -33.51 -11.17
C ASP A 111 11.02 -33.27 -10.33
N GLY A 112 11.99 -32.53 -10.85
CA GLY A 112 13.19 -32.11 -10.13
C GLY A 112 12.85 -31.22 -8.92
N VAL A 113 11.98 -30.24 -9.10
CA VAL A 113 11.50 -29.36 -8.02
C VAL A 113 10.67 -30.13 -6.99
N LEU A 114 9.77 -31.00 -7.44
CA LEU A 114 8.97 -31.85 -6.56
C LEU A 114 9.86 -32.73 -5.68
N LYS A 115 10.95 -33.27 -6.23
CA LYS A 115 11.92 -34.13 -5.53
C LYS A 115 12.81 -33.34 -4.58
N SER A 116 13.36 -32.20 -5.04
CA SER A 116 14.33 -31.41 -4.27
C SER A 116 13.69 -30.51 -3.21
N ARG A 117 12.41 -30.13 -3.38
CA ARG A 117 11.69 -29.13 -2.55
C ARG A 117 12.34 -27.74 -2.56
N ARG A 118 13.14 -27.47 -3.58
CA ARG A 118 13.85 -26.19 -3.73
C ARG A 118 13.81 -25.76 -5.19
N ALA A 119 13.56 -24.47 -5.42
CA ALA A 119 13.61 -23.87 -6.74
C ALA A 119 13.80 -22.36 -6.65
N VAL A 120 14.26 -21.75 -7.75
CA VAL A 120 14.05 -20.33 -8.04
C VAL A 120 12.68 -20.13 -8.71
N CYS A 121 12.29 -18.89 -8.99
CA CYS A 121 10.98 -18.53 -9.56
C CYS A 121 10.58 -19.34 -10.80
N ASP A 122 11.55 -19.67 -11.67
CA ASP A 122 11.31 -20.46 -12.88
C ASP A 122 10.79 -21.87 -12.57
N GLY A 123 11.39 -22.53 -11.59
CA GLY A 123 10.95 -23.86 -11.13
C GLY A 123 9.62 -23.81 -10.37
N TYR A 124 9.38 -22.76 -9.55
CA TYR A 124 8.07 -22.55 -8.93
C TYR A 124 6.96 -22.42 -9.98
N ALA A 125 7.14 -21.51 -10.94
CA ALA A 125 6.14 -21.29 -11.98
C ALA A 125 5.93 -22.53 -12.87
N GLY A 126 7.02 -23.29 -13.16
CA GLY A 126 6.96 -24.54 -13.91
C GLY A 126 6.19 -25.65 -13.17
N LEU A 127 6.46 -25.85 -11.89
CA LEU A 127 5.76 -26.85 -11.07
C LEU A 127 4.28 -26.47 -10.88
N PHE A 128 3.98 -25.18 -10.66
CA PHE A 128 2.59 -24.72 -10.56
C PHE A 128 1.82 -25.00 -11.85
N ASN A 129 2.43 -24.72 -13.01
CA ASN A 129 1.85 -25.00 -14.32
C ASN A 129 1.46 -26.48 -14.45
N MET A 130 2.40 -27.40 -14.20
CA MET A 130 2.18 -28.84 -14.33
C MET A 130 1.16 -29.39 -13.33
N LEU A 131 1.15 -28.91 -12.10
CA LEU A 131 0.14 -29.28 -11.09
C LEU A 131 -1.25 -28.79 -11.50
N GLY A 132 -1.34 -27.57 -12.04
CA GLY A 132 -2.59 -26.98 -12.55
C GLY A 132 -3.15 -27.78 -13.72
N GLU A 133 -2.33 -28.06 -14.72
CA GLU A 133 -2.73 -28.88 -15.89
C GLU A 133 -3.19 -30.28 -15.44
N ALA A 134 -2.44 -30.94 -14.53
CA ALA A 134 -2.82 -32.24 -13.99
C ALA A 134 -4.14 -32.20 -13.17
N ALA A 135 -4.49 -31.02 -12.61
CA ALA A 135 -5.76 -30.78 -11.92
C ALA A 135 -6.92 -30.37 -12.88
N GLY A 136 -6.65 -30.30 -14.18
CA GLY A 136 -7.62 -29.88 -15.21
C GLY A 136 -7.90 -28.39 -15.21
N LEU A 137 -6.90 -27.56 -14.85
CA LEU A 137 -6.93 -26.11 -14.98
C LEU A 137 -6.13 -25.68 -16.21
N GLU A 138 -6.51 -24.56 -16.81
CA GLU A 138 -5.71 -23.88 -17.83
C GLU A 138 -4.76 -22.90 -17.12
N VAL A 139 -3.46 -23.16 -17.21
CA VAL A 139 -2.43 -22.37 -16.53
C VAL A 139 -1.33 -21.99 -17.52
N VAL A 140 -0.79 -20.80 -17.38
CA VAL A 140 0.33 -20.30 -18.18
C VAL A 140 1.44 -19.80 -17.26
N LYS A 141 2.68 -20.23 -17.55
CA LYS A 141 3.85 -19.62 -16.97
C LYS A 141 4.14 -18.30 -17.67
N VAL A 142 4.15 -17.22 -16.92
CA VAL A 142 4.43 -15.85 -17.38
C VAL A 142 5.86 -15.48 -16.96
N THR A 143 6.61 -14.88 -17.87
CA THR A 143 7.94 -14.32 -17.60
C THR A 143 7.92 -12.81 -17.73
N GLY A 144 8.75 -12.13 -16.96
CA GLY A 144 8.82 -10.68 -17.00
C GLY A 144 9.86 -10.10 -16.05
N TYR A 145 9.68 -8.84 -15.75
CA TYR A 145 10.48 -8.10 -14.80
C TYR A 145 9.70 -7.88 -13.51
N SER A 146 10.38 -8.04 -12.37
CA SER A 146 9.79 -7.76 -11.07
C SER A 146 10.68 -6.84 -10.23
N LYS A 147 10.05 -6.01 -9.37
CA LYS A 147 10.73 -5.15 -8.39
C LYS A 147 11.06 -5.94 -7.11
N GLY A 148 11.77 -7.07 -7.30
CA GLY A 148 12.12 -8.02 -6.24
C GLY A 148 13.29 -7.60 -5.36
N TYR A 149 14.04 -8.61 -4.86
CA TYR A 149 15.14 -8.44 -3.90
C TYR A 149 16.25 -7.53 -4.41
N SER A 150 16.66 -7.65 -5.67
CA SER A 150 17.74 -6.86 -6.28
C SER A 150 17.33 -5.45 -6.74
N TYR A 151 16.04 -5.13 -6.71
CA TYR A 151 15.55 -3.83 -7.17
C TYR A 151 15.82 -2.72 -6.15
N ALA A 152 16.48 -1.65 -6.59
CA ALA A 152 16.57 -0.39 -5.87
C ALA A 152 15.60 0.64 -6.47
N VAL A 153 15.04 1.52 -5.63
CA VAL A 153 14.14 2.59 -6.10
C VAL A 153 14.91 3.53 -7.01
N GLY A 154 14.39 3.72 -8.24
CA GLY A 154 15.04 4.50 -9.27
C GLY A 154 15.79 3.68 -10.32
N ASP A 155 15.84 2.35 -10.17
CA ASP A 155 16.34 1.46 -11.21
C ASP A 155 15.48 1.56 -12.47
N THR A 156 16.12 1.47 -13.62
CA THR A 156 15.47 1.45 -14.93
C THR A 156 15.33 0.02 -15.42
N TYR A 157 14.25 -0.24 -16.17
CA TYR A 157 14.06 -1.51 -16.84
C TYR A 157 14.86 -1.51 -18.17
N ASP A 158 15.76 -2.47 -18.34
CA ASP A 158 16.63 -2.62 -19.50
C ASP A 158 16.10 -3.60 -20.58
N GLY A 159 14.88 -4.12 -20.39
CA GLY A 159 14.27 -5.10 -21.28
C GLY A 159 14.58 -6.56 -20.90
N THR A 160 15.38 -6.82 -19.86
CA THR A 160 15.67 -8.18 -19.40
C THR A 160 14.60 -8.70 -18.46
N THR A 161 14.37 -10.02 -18.50
CA THR A 161 13.47 -10.69 -17.54
C THR A 161 14.25 -11.17 -16.34
N ASN A 162 13.70 -10.98 -15.14
CA ASN A 162 14.31 -11.42 -13.90
C ASN A 162 13.40 -12.31 -13.03
N HIS A 163 12.15 -12.56 -13.50
CA HIS A 163 11.18 -13.27 -12.71
C HIS A 163 10.18 -14.08 -13.56
N ALA A 164 9.55 -15.08 -12.93
CA ALA A 164 8.48 -15.89 -13.51
C ALA A 164 7.38 -16.15 -12.47
N TRP A 165 6.13 -16.12 -12.94
CA TRP A 165 4.92 -16.35 -12.16
C TRP A 165 3.86 -17.08 -13.00
N ASN A 166 2.60 -17.09 -12.56
CA ASN A 166 1.56 -17.76 -13.34
C ASN A 166 0.32 -16.89 -13.57
N ALA A 167 -0.30 -17.13 -14.72
CA ALA A 167 -1.70 -16.78 -14.99
C ALA A 167 -2.52 -18.08 -14.99
N VAL A 168 -3.72 -18.05 -14.43
CA VAL A 168 -4.63 -19.18 -14.36
C VAL A 168 -6.03 -18.77 -14.80
N MET A 169 -6.69 -19.61 -15.61
CA MET A 169 -8.07 -19.42 -16.03
C MET A 169 -9.00 -19.96 -14.94
N ILE A 170 -9.91 -19.12 -14.47
CA ILE A 170 -10.96 -19.46 -13.50
C ILE A 170 -12.26 -18.85 -13.99
N ASP A 171 -13.31 -19.63 -14.12
CA ASP A 171 -14.64 -19.17 -14.57
C ASP A 171 -14.57 -18.32 -15.88
N ASN A 172 -13.75 -18.73 -16.83
CA ASN A 172 -13.46 -18.05 -18.11
C ASN A 172 -12.80 -16.65 -17.97
N GLN A 173 -12.11 -16.39 -16.87
CA GLN A 173 -11.34 -15.17 -16.65
C GLN A 173 -9.91 -15.52 -16.23
N TRP A 174 -8.92 -14.79 -16.76
CA TRP A 174 -7.53 -14.93 -16.34
C TRP A 174 -7.28 -14.21 -15.02
N HIS A 175 -6.52 -14.86 -14.14
CA HIS A 175 -6.08 -14.34 -12.84
C HIS A 175 -4.58 -14.51 -12.69
N LEU A 176 -3.94 -13.62 -11.93
CA LEU A 176 -2.50 -13.62 -11.67
C LEU A 176 -2.20 -14.15 -10.26
N LEU A 177 -1.13 -14.90 -10.13
CA LEU A 177 -0.60 -15.34 -8.85
C LEU A 177 0.91 -15.56 -8.92
N ASP A 178 1.58 -15.42 -7.78
CA ASP A 178 3.00 -15.74 -7.64
C ASP A 178 3.25 -16.65 -6.43
N ALA A 179 3.43 -17.93 -6.67
CA ALA A 179 3.70 -18.90 -5.62
C ALA A 179 5.12 -18.75 -5.01
N THR A 180 6.05 -18.11 -5.72
CA THR A 180 7.40 -17.82 -5.21
C THR A 180 7.34 -16.79 -4.09
N TRP A 181 6.74 -15.64 -4.36
CA TRP A 181 6.58 -14.57 -3.36
C TRP A 181 5.50 -14.89 -2.34
N GLY A 182 4.54 -15.71 -2.71
CA GLY A 182 3.56 -16.31 -1.80
C GLY A 182 4.16 -17.22 -0.73
N ALA A 183 5.34 -17.80 -0.99
CA ALA A 183 6.03 -18.70 -0.06
C ALA A 183 6.84 -17.97 1.01
N GLY A 184 7.27 -16.72 0.75
CA GLY A 184 8.10 -15.98 1.68
C GLY A 184 9.04 -14.98 0.99
N TYR A 185 10.14 -14.65 1.66
CA TYR A 185 11.06 -13.62 1.21
C TYR A 185 12.52 -13.93 1.56
N LEU A 186 13.45 -13.15 1.01
CA LEU A 186 14.86 -13.19 1.38
C LEU A 186 15.10 -12.25 2.57
N GLY A 187 15.53 -12.81 3.69
CA GLY A 187 15.93 -12.05 4.87
C GLY A 187 17.28 -11.34 4.71
N GLU A 188 17.65 -10.51 5.68
CA GLU A 188 18.91 -9.72 5.70
C GLU A 188 20.18 -10.59 5.54
N ASN A 189 20.14 -11.82 6.00
CA ASN A 189 21.24 -12.79 5.88
C ASN A 189 21.27 -13.53 4.54
N LYS A 190 20.51 -13.08 3.54
CA LYS A 190 20.35 -13.71 2.21
C LYS A 190 19.79 -15.14 2.28
N LYS A 191 19.11 -15.51 3.36
CA LYS A 191 18.43 -16.80 3.50
C LYS A 191 16.94 -16.66 3.28
N PHE A 192 16.34 -17.71 2.73
CA PHE A 192 14.89 -17.78 2.58
C PHE A 192 14.21 -17.83 3.95
N VAL A 193 13.25 -16.91 4.16
CA VAL A 193 12.35 -16.89 5.30
C VAL A 193 10.98 -17.28 4.80
N ARG A 194 10.47 -18.44 5.28
CA ARG A 194 9.13 -18.88 4.93
C ARG A 194 8.11 -18.04 5.72
N GLU A 195 7.27 -17.34 4.98
CA GLU A 195 6.14 -16.60 5.52
C GLU A 195 5.05 -16.57 4.46
N PHE A 196 3.95 -17.29 4.70
CA PHE A 196 2.84 -17.34 3.76
C PHE A 196 2.27 -15.95 3.52
N GLN A 197 2.26 -15.53 2.23
CA GLN A 197 1.77 -14.23 1.78
C GLN A 197 0.51 -14.41 0.94
N GLU A 198 -0.65 -14.28 1.57
CA GLU A 198 -1.97 -14.32 0.92
C GLU A 198 -2.08 -13.32 -0.24
N TYR A 199 -1.38 -12.20 -0.15
CA TYR A 199 -1.38 -11.12 -1.13
C TYR A 199 -1.08 -11.58 -2.56
N TYR A 200 -0.20 -12.58 -2.75
CA TYR A 200 0.17 -13.08 -4.07
C TYR A 200 -0.73 -14.20 -4.60
N PHE A 201 -1.85 -14.44 -3.94
CA PHE A 201 -2.88 -15.36 -4.39
C PHE A 201 -3.99 -14.60 -5.11
N LEU A 202 -4.11 -14.77 -6.43
CA LEU A 202 -5.11 -14.13 -7.29
C LEU A 202 -5.17 -12.60 -7.09
N THR A 203 -4.00 -11.97 -7.05
CA THR A 203 -3.87 -10.52 -6.88
C THR A 203 -4.52 -9.79 -8.05
N PRO A 204 -5.35 -8.75 -7.81
CA PRO A 204 -5.93 -7.95 -8.88
C PRO A 204 -4.86 -7.36 -9.81
N PRO A 205 -5.06 -7.38 -11.14
CA PRO A 205 -4.09 -6.89 -12.12
C PRO A 205 -3.59 -5.46 -11.85
N GLU A 206 -4.49 -4.56 -11.43
CA GLU A 206 -4.19 -3.15 -11.12
C GLU A 206 -3.27 -2.97 -9.92
N VAL A 207 -3.20 -4.01 -9.07
CA VAL A 207 -2.34 -4.08 -7.90
C VAL A 207 -1.06 -4.82 -8.22
N PHE A 208 -1.16 -5.94 -8.96
CA PHE A 208 -0.04 -6.81 -9.31
C PHE A 208 1.00 -6.10 -10.21
N ILE A 209 0.53 -5.17 -11.07
CA ILE A 209 1.37 -4.40 -11.99
C ILE A 209 2.39 -3.49 -11.27
N TYR A 210 2.22 -3.17 -10.00
CA TYR A 210 3.17 -2.30 -9.28
C TYR A 210 4.54 -2.96 -9.06
N ASP A 211 4.59 -4.28 -9.04
CA ASP A 211 5.83 -5.04 -8.81
C ASP A 211 6.10 -6.15 -9.85
N HIS A 212 5.16 -6.41 -10.80
CA HIS A 212 5.30 -7.43 -11.85
C HIS A 212 4.95 -6.87 -13.23
N LEU A 213 5.93 -6.71 -14.12
CA LEU A 213 5.73 -6.31 -15.51
C LEU A 213 5.97 -7.51 -16.43
N PRO A 214 4.94 -8.12 -17.03
CA PRO A 214 5.12 -9.24 -17.96
C PRO A 214 5.77 -8.79 -19.26
N SER A 215 6.61 -9.64 -19.86
CA SER A 215 7.24 -9.40 -21.17
C SER A 215 6.22 -9.31 -22.30
N ASP A 216 5.13 -10.08 -22.21
CA ASP A 216 3.98 -10.01 -23.11
C ASP A 216 2.87 -9.23 -22.43
N THR A 217 2.52 -8.08 -22.98
CA THR A 217 1.56 -7.13 -22.40
C THR A 217 0.16 -7.71 -22.20
N ARG A 218 -0.24 -8.75 -22.94
CA ARG A 218 -1.53 -9.42 -22.72
C ARG A 218 -1.67 -9.98 -21.30
N TRP A 219 -0.55 -10.36 -20.68
CA TRP A 219 -0.53 -10.89 -19.31
C TRP A 219 -0.54 -9.82 -18.22
N GLN A 220 -0.58 -8.54 -18.58
CA GLN A 220 -0.91 -7.51 -17.60
C GLN A 220 -2.37 -7.61 -17.14
N LEU A 221 -3.24 -8.14 -17.97
CA LEU A 221 -4.69 -8.27 -17.76
C LEU A 221 -5.38 -6.92 -17.45
N LEU A 222 -4.76 -5.82 -17.84
CA LEU A 222 -5.27 -4.46 -17.68
C LEU A 222 -6.05 -4.03 -18.91
N GLU A 223 -7.10 -3.24 -18.71
CA GLU A 223 -7.85 -2.63 -19.83
C GLU A 223 -6.94 -1.71 -20.67
N GLN A 224 -6.05 -1.00 -20.00
CA GLN A 224 -5.01 -0.17 -20.63
C GLN A 224 -3.64 -0.65 -20.14
N PRO A 225 -2.86 -1.34 -20.99
CA PRO A 225 -1.54 -1.82 -20.60
C PRO A 225 -0.60 -0.67 -20.24
N VAL A 226 0.21 -0.90 -19.21
CA VAL A 226 1.27 -0.01 -18.75
C VAL A 226 2.52 -0.20 -19.60
N SER A 227 3.15 0.90 -20.01
CA SER A 227 4.45 0.85 -20.68
C SER A 227 5.58 0.51 -19.69
N SER A 228 6.72 0.06 -20.21
CA SER A 228 7.92 -0.18 -19.37
C SER A 228 8.46 1.11 -18.74
N GLU A 229 8.30 2.24 -19.42
CA GLU A 229 8.71 3.56 -18.93
C GLU A 229 7.81 4.00 -17.75
N ASP A 230 6.48 3.87 -17.90
CA ASP A 230 5.54 4.16 -16.81
C ASP A 230 5.77 3.26 -15.60
N TYR A 231 5.96 1.94 -15.86
CA TYR A 231 6.27 0.98 -14.80
C TYR A 231 7.53 1.33 -14.02
N ALA A 232 8.62 1.73 -14.71
CA ALA A 232 9.85 2.17 -14.07
C ALA A 232 9.62 3.39 -13.16
N GLY A 233 8.71 4.28 -13.57
CA GLY A 233 8.30 5.46 -12.81
C GLY A 233 7.40 5.16 -11.61
N PHE A 234 6.79 4.00 -11.51
CA PHE A 234 5.89 3.68 -10.40
C PHE A 234 6.61 3.68 -9.05
N VAL A 235 5.96 4.30 -8.07
CA VAL A 235 6.36 4.18 -6.66
C VAL A 235 6.48 2.70 -6.31
N ARG A 236 7.53 2.34 -5.59
CA ARG A 236 7.68 0.97 -5.09
C ARG A 236 6.65 0.74 -3.99
N LEU A 237 5.54 0.12 -4.33
CA LEU A 237 4.49 -0.28 -3.39
C LEU A 237 4.70 -1.74 -2.98
N ARG A 238 4.44 -2.03 -1.72
CA ARG A 238 4.57 -3.38 -1.15
C ARG A 238 3.21 -3.86 -0.63
N PRO A 239 3.04 -5.16 -0.34
CA PRO A 239 1.77 -5.72 0.13
C PRO A 239 1.11 -4.93 1.27
N ALA A 240 1.90 -4.45 2.24
CA ALA A 240 1.38 -3.68 3.37
C ALA A 240 0.68 -2.37 2.98
N PHE A 241 1.08 -1.72 1.88
CA PHE A 241 0.40 -0.53 1.35
C PHE A 241 -1.06 -0.82 1.02
N PHE A 242 -1.30 -1.89 0.28
CA PHE A 242 -2.64 -2.30 -0.15
C PHE A 242 -3.46 -2.90 1.00
N GLN A 243 -2.84 -3.75 1.81
CA GLN A 243 -3.48 -4.43 2.95
C GLN A 243 -3.96 -3.45 4.03
N THR A 244 -3.27 -2.33 4.20
CA THR A 244 -3.68 -1.27 5.14
C THR A 244 -4.56 -0.21 4.51
N GLY A 245 -4.89 -0.32 3.21
CA GLY A 245 -5.79 0.58 2.49
C GLY A 245 -5.22 1.99 2.29
N LEU A 246 -3.90 2.11 2.14
CA LEU A 246 -3.27 3.38 1.80
C LEU A 246 -3.54 3.76 0.35
N GLU A 247 -3.64 5.05 0.07
CA GLU A 247 -3.75 5.61 -1.28
C GLU A 247 -2.78 6.79 -1.45
N ILE A 248 -2.08 6.84 -2.59
CA ILE A 248 -1.21 7.98 -2.92
C ILE A 248 -2.08 9.19 -3.31
N LYS A 249 -1.89 10.32 -2.64
CA LYS A 249 -2.52 11.60 -2.98
C LYS A 249 -1.56 12.59 -3.65
N SER A 250 -0.28 12.50 -3.32
CA SER A 250 0.77 13.30 -3.97
C SER A 250 1.94 12.41 -4.40
N HIS A 251 2.76 12.90 -5.33
CA HIS A 251 4.00 12.22 -5.76
C HIS A 251 3.76 10.79 -6.26
N ARG A 252 3.18 10.67 -7.45
CA ARG A 252 2.87 9.36 -8.08
C ARG A 252 4.08 8.71 -8.75
N GLN A 253 5.20 9.42 -8.85
CA GLN A 253 6.47 8.93 -9.40
C GLN A 253 7.41 8.53 -8.27
N SER A 254 8.20 7.49 -8.50
CA SER A 254 9.15 6.93 -7.52
C SER A 254 10.28 7.89 -7.16
N ILE A 255 10.63 8.83 -8.05
CA ILE A 255 11.70 9.81 -7.85
C ILE A 255 11.08 11.17 -7.56
N ILE A 256 11.55 11.82 -6.50
CA ILE A 256 11.13 13.17 -6.11
C ILE A 256 12.39 14.05 -6.04
N GLU A 257 12.44 15.08 -6.89
CA GLU A 257 13.49 16.08 -6.87
C GLU A 257 13.07 17.25 -5.98
N ILE A 258 13.93 17.65 -5.05
CA ILE A 258 13.67 18.69 -4.06
C ILE A 258 14.85 19.63 -3.88
N ASP A 259 14.60 20.79 -3.31
CA ASP A 259 15.70 21.60 -2.75
C ASP A 259 16.22 20.92 -1.47
N ASP A 260 15.43 20.87 -0.41
CA ASP A 260 15.83 20.33 0.91
C ASP A 260 14.72 19.60 1.67
N GLN A 261 13.44 19.78 1.29
CA GLN A 261 12.31 19.18 1.98
C GLN A 261 11.16 18.81 1.05
N VAL A 262 10.38 17.83 1.46
CA VAL A 262 9.17 17.37 0.76
C VAL A 262 8.06 17.03 1.76
N THR A 263 6.82 17.10 1.29
CA THR A 263 5.66 16.56 1.98
C THR A 263 4.93 15.58 1.07
N VAL A 264 4.99 14.31 1.42
CA VAL A 264 4.21 13.26 0.75
C VAL A 264 2.89 13.08 1.49
N THR A 265 1.78 13.06 0.73
CA THR A 265 0.44 12.88 1.29
C THR A 265 -0.13 11.53 0.89
N LEU A 266 -0.53 10.74 1.88
CA LEU A 266 -1.23 9.47 1.72
C LEU A 266 -2.62 9.56 2.38
N ARG A 267 -3.67 9.16 1.68
CA ARG A 267 -4.96 8.87 2.30
C ARG A 267 -4.88 7.53 3.02
N ALA A 268 -5.54 7.41 4.15
CA ALA A 268 -5.53 6.21 4.97
C ALA A 268 -6.82 6.04 5.77
N PRO A 269 -7.37 4.81 5.88
CA PRO A 269 -8.47 4.53 6.80
C PRO A 269 -8.03 4.75 8.26
N ASP A 270 -9.00 4.86 9.19
CA ASP A 270 -8.71 5.11 10.61
C ASP A 270 -7.97 3.94 11.28
N SER A 271 -8.09 2.75 10.72
CA SER A 271 -7.38 1.56 11.18
C SER A 271 -5.90 1.57 10.84
N ALA A 272 -5.47 2.30 9.80
CA ALA A 272 -4.07 2.31 9.37
C ALA A 272 -3.22 3.24 10.25
N VAL A 273 -2.05 2.77 10.65
CA VAL A 273 -1.00 3.54 11.30
C VAL A 273 0.29 3.40 10.51
N ILE A 274 1.05 4.49 10.41
CA ILE A 274 2.28 4.54 9.62
C ILE A 274 3.48 5.03 10.42
N LEU A 275 4.66 4.62 9.99
CA LEU A 275 5.96 5.19 10.36
C LEU A 275 6.69 5.60 9.08
N ALA A 276 7.64 6.50 9.19
CA ALA A 276 8.53 6.85 8.09
C ALA A 276 9.95 7.04 8.58
N GLU A 277 10.90 6.73 7.73
CA GLU A 277 12.31 6.97 7.97
C GLU A 277 12.97 7.50 6.70
N LEU A 278 14.03 8.25 6.86
CA LEU A 278 14.92 8.67 5.79
C LEU A 278 16.19 7.83 5.87
N VAL A 279 16.57 7.21 4.75
CA VAL A 279 17.73 6.30 4.64
C VAL A 279 18.72 6.87 3.65
N ARG A 280 20.02 6.76 3.94
CA ARG A 280 21.11 7.08 3.01
C ARG A 280 22.18 6.00 3.09
N ASP A 281 22.60 5.49 1.94
CA ASP A 281 23.66 4.47 1.85
C ASP A 281 23.38 3.24 2.76
N GLU A 282 22.08 2.79 2.78
CA GLU A 282 21.53 1.73 3.64
C GLU A 282 21.41 2.07 5.13
N ASP A 283 21.98 3.19 5.58
CA ASP A 283 21.90 3.64 6.97
C ASP A 283 20.65 4.49 7.22
N LYS A 284 19.90 4.11 8.26
CA LYS A 284 18.78 4.92 8.76
C LYS A 284 19.33 6.20 9.40
N LEU A 285 18.81 7.35 8.96
CA LEU A 285 19.11 8.64 9.55
C LEU A 285 18.33 8.86 10.87
N ASP A 286 18.71 9.92 11.59
CA ASP A 286 18.03 10.33 12.82
C ASP A 286 16.53 10.58 12.58
N GLU A 287 15.69 10.20 13.54
CA GLU A 287 14.22 10.30 13.45
C GLU A 287 13.72 11.73 13.22
N SER A 288 14.53 12.74 13.55
CA SER A 288 14.18 14.15 13.32
C SER A 288 14.12 14.56 11.85
N TYR A 289 14.62 13.74 10.93
CA TYR A 289 14.54 14.03 9.49
C TYR A 289 13.19 13.66 8.85
N THR A 290 12.30 13.03 9.61
CA THR A 290 10.91 12.77 9.19
C THR A 290 9.92 13.25 10.26
N PHE A 291 8.75 13.73 9.80
CA PHE A 291 7.69 14.16 10.71
C PHE A 291 6.32 13.81 10.11
N ILE A 292 5.55 13.04 10.85
CA ILE A 292 4.27 12.52 10.36
C ILE A 292 3.13 13.21 11.09
N GLN A 293 2.18 13.74 10.34
CA GLN A 293 0.97 14.34 10.88
C GLN A 293 -0.25 13.77 10.19
N ARG A 294 -1.35 13.62 10.91
CA ARG A 294 -2.62 13.13 10.37
C ARG A 294 -3.68 14.23 10.45
N GLN A 295 -4.35 14.47 9.32
CA GLN A 295 -5.47 15.40 9.25
C GLN A 295 -6.48 14.93 8.19
N SER A 296 -7.77 14.96 8.51
CA SER A 296 -8.87 14.70 7.58
C SER A 296 -8.72 13.39 6.78
N GLY A 297 -8.35 12.29 7.45
CA GLY A 297 -8.20 10.97 6.83
C GLY A 297 -6.94 10.82 5.96
N SER A 298 -6.00 11.77 6.04
CA SER A 298 -4.73 11.73 5.32
C SER A 298 -3.55 11.88 6.26
N TYR A 299 -2.46 11.21 5.94
CA TYR A 299 -1.15 11.42 6.53
C TYR A 299 -0.34 12.37 5.65
N ASN A 300 0.21 13.43 6.25
CA ASN A 300 1.26 14.26 5.69
C ASN A 300 2.59 13.82 6.27
N ILE A 301 3.42 13.24 5.43
CA ILE A 301 4.76 12.75 5.75
C ILE A 301 5.74 13.79 5.27
N HIS A 302 6.29 14.56 6.20
CA HIS A 302 7.32 15.55 5.93
C HIS A 302 8.68 14.88 6.02
N ALA A 303 9.56 15.14 5.06
CA ALA A 303 10.96 14.74 5.09
C ALA A 303 11.85 15.93 4.78
N ILE A 304 12.95 16.08 5.50
CA ILE A 304 13.97 17.11 5.29
C ILE A 304 15.33 16.42 5.19
N THR A 305 16.16 16.81 4.23
CA THR A 305 17.47 16.20 4.03
C THR A 305 18.56 16.97 4.74
N PRO A 306 19.55 16.29 5.37
CA PRO A 306 20.65 16.96 6.05
C PRO A 306 21.63 17.67 5.11
N GLY A 307 21.69 17.26 3.86
CA GLY A 307 22.59 17.79 2.82
C GLY A 307 22.13 17.42 1.42
N PRO A 308 22.82 17.87 0.37
CA PRO A 308 22.55 17.43 -0.98
C PRO A 308 22.88 15.94 -1.15
N GLY A 309 22.16 15.26 -2.06
CA GLY A 309 22.39 13.85 -2.37
C GLY A 309 21.12 13.06 -2.59
N GLN A 310 21.27 11.74 -2.58
CA GLN A 310 20.16 10.81 -2.75
C GLN A 310 19.80 10.17 -1.41
N TYR A 311 18.49 10.02 -1.18
CA TYR A 311 17.92 9.42 0.02
C TYR A 311 16.74 8.55 -0.35
N VAL A 312 16.44 7.55 0.44
CA VAL A 312 15.19 6.79 0.34
C VAL A 312 14.26 7.23 1.48
N LEU A 313 13.11 7.77 1.13
CA LEU A 313 12.00 7.94 2.07
C LEU A 313 11.22 6.64 2.11
N ARG A 314 11.36 5.90 3.19
CA ARG A 314 10.69 4.63 3.43
C ARG A 314 9.52 4.83 4.37
N VAL A 315 8.36 4.28 4.00
CA VAL A 315 7.15 4.32 4.80
C VAL A 315 6.75 2.90 5.16
N PHE A 316 6.45 2.68 6.42
CA PHE A 316 5.94 1.44 6.97
C PHE A 316 4.49 1.62 7.39
N SER A 317 3.71 0.55 7.34
CA SER A 317 2.33 0.55 7.80
C SER A 317 1.95 -0.74 8.52
N LYS A 318 0.91 -0.63 9.34
CA LYS A 318 0.14 -1.78 9.86
C LYS A 318 -1.27 -1.34 10.25
N ASN A 319 -2.16 -2.29 10.45
CA ASN A 319 -3.45 -1.99 11.07
C ASN A 319 -3.26 -1.79 12.59
N ARG A 320 -3.98 -0.81 13.17
CA ARG A 320 -3.85 -0.40 14.58
C ARG A 320 -4.01 -1.54 15.58
N HIS A 321 -4.90 -2.48 15.27
CA HIS A 321 -5.22 -3.61 16.16
C HIS A 321 -4.47 -4.90 15.78
N GLU A 322 -3.61 -4.82 14.77
CA GLU A 322 -2.77 -5.95 14.36
C GLU A 322 -1.56 -6.04 15.28
N GLU A 323 -1.26 -7.24 15.78
CA GLU A 323 -0.05 -7.52 16.53
C GLU A 323 1.17 -7.56 15.59
N GLY A 324 2.37 -7.41 16.15
CA GLY A 324 3.62 -7.47 15.41
C GLY A 324 4.16 -6.10 14.96
N SER A 325 5.23 -6.15 14.16
CA SER A 325 5.95 -4.97 13.68
C SER A 325 5.27 -4.32 12.47
N TYR A 326 5.59 -3.06 12.25
CA TYR A 326 5.25 -2.38 11.01
C TYR A 326 5.97 -3.04 9.84
N LYS A 327 5.27 -3.17 8.70
CA LYS A 327 5.83 -3.72 7.46
C LYS A 327 6.09 -2.59 6.47
N GLU A 328 7.11 -2.73 5.64
CA GLU A 328 7.39 -1.76 4.57
C GLU A 328 6.18 -1.66 3.63
N ALA A 329 5.72 -0.42 3.40
CA ALA A 329 4.57 -0.12 2.57
C ALA A 329 4.95 0.51 1.23
N LEU A 330 5.85 1.49 1.24
CA LEU A 330 6.34 2.13 0.04
C LEU A 330 7.70 2.82 0.23
N ASP A 331 8.42 3.00 -0.88
CA ASP A 331 9.67 3.74 -0.94
C ASP A 331 9.63 4.80 -2.04
N TYR A 332 10.22 5.99 -1.76
CA TYR A 332 10.56 7.03 -2.73
C TYR A 332 12.06 7.28 -2.77
N LEU A 333 12.63 7.50 -3.94
CA LEU A 333 13.97 8.05 -4.09
C LEU A 333 13.89 9.58 -4.05
N ILE A 334 14.48 10.19 -3.04
CA ILE A 334 14.57 11.65 -2.89
C ILE A 334 15.92 12.10 -3.45
N LYS A 335 15.90 13.03 -4.42
CA LYS A 335 17.11 13.71 -4.93
C LYS A 335 17.11 15.14 -4.43
N ALA A 336 17.94 15.43 -3.45
CA ALA A 336 18.03 16.73 -2.82
C ALA A 336 19.17 17.57 -3.40
N ALA A 337 18.86 18.79 -3.83
CA ALA A 337 19.84 19.75 -4.32
C ALA A 337 20.59 20.47 -3.17
N LYS A 338 19.97 20.57 -2.02
CA LYS A 338 20.48 21.28 -0.83
C LYS A 338 20.20 20.46 0.43
N GLY A 339 20.60 21.00 1.58
CA GLY A 339 20.23 20.48 2.90
C GLY A 339 19.48 21.52 3.71
N GLY A 340 18.39 21.10 4.36
CA GLY A 340 17.53 21.95 5.19
C GLY A 340 17.97 22.06 6.65
N GLY A 341 19.06 21.41 7.04
CA GLY A 341 19.70 21.61 8.36
C GLY A 341 19.04 20.84 9.50
N GLY A 342 18.48 21.46 10.49
CA GLY A 342 18.25 20.95 11.84
C GLY A 342 17.10 19.93 12.10
N GLY A 343 16.45 19.38 11.07
CA GLY A 343 15.36 18.42 11.26
C GLY A 343 14.05 19.05 11.76
N PHE A 344 13.08 18.19 12.10
CA PHE A 344 11.79 18.56 12.68
C PHE A 344 11.82 18.51 14.22
N PRO A 345 10.91 19.24 14.90
CA PRO A 345 10.80 19.16 16.35
C PRO A 345 10.39 17.75 16.79
N LYS A 346 10.91 17.31 17.93
CA LYS A 346 10.49 16.04 18.53
C LYS A 346 9.07 16.16 19.04
N ALA A 347 8.19 15.26 18.57
CA ALA A 347 6.83 15.14 19.06
C ALA A 347 6.73 14.08 20.16
N PHE A 348 5.90 14.36 21.18
CA PHE A 348 5.54 13.39 22.21
C PHE A 348 4.22 12.69 21.86
N ALA A 349 3.97 11.56 22.50
CA ALA A 349 2.77 10.78 22.30
C ALA A 349 1.47 11.60 22.44
N ALA A 350 1.41 12.52 23.41
CA ALA A 350 0.26 13.39 23.62
C ALA A 350 -0.07 14.26 22.41
N PHE A 351 0.91 14.69 21.63
CA PHE A 351 0.67 15.41 20.37
C PHE A 351 -0.07 14.54 19.35
N THR A 352 0.43 13.33 19.11
CA THR A 352 -0.13 12.41 18.09
C THR A 352 -1.48 11.82 18.52
N VAL A 353 -1.59 11.39 19.79
CA VAL A 353 -2.81 10.74 20.33
C VAL A 353 -3.99 11.70 20.33
N ASN A 354 -3.75 13.00 20.63
CA ASN A 354 -4.81 14.01 20.61
C ASN A 354 -5.04 14.65 19.23
N GLY A 355 -4.49 14.08 18.16
CA GLY A 355 -4.68 14.60 16.80
C GLY A 355 -4.02 15.99 16.59
N GLY A 356 -2.91 16.24 17.24
CA GLY A 356 -2.12 17.45 17.10
C GLY A 356 -1.64 17.65 15.66
N TYR A 357 -1.67 18.90 15.17
CA TYR A 357 -1.15 19.26 13.86
C TYR A 357 -0.33 20.55 13.94
N LEU A 358 0.95 20.45 13.59
CA LEU A 358 1.90 21.57 13.61
C LEU A 358 1.90 22.25 12.24
N HIS A 359 1.58 23.54 12.20
CA HIS A 359 1.69 24.37 10.99
C HIS A 359 3.03 25.12 10.98
N SER A 360 3.45 25.66 12.13
CA SER A 360 4.71 26.37 12.31
C SER A 360 5.13 26.46 13.78
N PRO A 361 6.43 26.58 14.06
CA PRO A 361 7.56 26.39 13.14
C PRO A 361 7.84 24.90 12.91
N MET A 362 8.17 24.53 11.66
CA MET A 362 8.44 23.13 11.29
C MET A 362 9.88 22.71 11.58
N HIS A 363 10.83 23.63 11.65
CA HIS A 363 12.23 23.30 11.94
C HIS A 363 12.49 23.20 13.45
N ALA A 364 13.22 22.16 13.87
CA ALA A 364 13.57 21.93 15.29
C ALA A 364 14.48 23.01 15.87
N LYS A 365 15.37 23.59 15.04
CA LYS A 365 16.33 24.60 15.46
C LYS A 365 15.77 26.00 15.18
N LEU A 366 15.58 26.79 16.24
CA LEU A 366 15.05 28.15 16.16
C LEU A 366 16.12 29.15 16.53
N LYS A 367 16.32 30.19 15.74
CA LYS A 367 17.34 31.22 15.99
C LYS A 367 16.98 32.04 17.24
N ARG A 368 17.86 32.07 18.24
CA ARG A 368 17.69 32.93 19.40
C ARG A 368 17.69 34.42 19.03
N GLY A 369 16.86 35.21 19.73
CA GLY A 369 16.60 36.61 19.41
C GLY A 369 15.66 36.84 18.24
N SER A 370 15.21 35.76 17.54
CA SER A 370 14.17 35.87 16.50
C SER A 370 12.79 35.64 17.08
N THR A 371 11.79 36.25 16.46
CA THR A 371 10.38 35.98 16.76
C THR A 371 9.88 34.89 15.81
N GLN A 372 9.30 33.83 16.38
CA GLN A 372 8.71 32.71 15.65
C GLN A 372 7.19 32.69 15.81
N VAL A 373 6.48 32.39 14.71
CA VAL A 373 5.02 32.18 14.74
C VAL A 373 4.74 30.73 15.10
N PHE A 374 4.29 30.48 16.32
CA PHE A 374 3.75 29.18 16.70
C PHE A 374 2.29 29.10 16.27
N LYS A 375 1.99 28.15 15.41
CA LYS A 375 0.64 27.84 14.93
C LYS A 375 0.44 26.33 14.99
N ILE A 376 -0.36 25.90 15.97
CA ILE A 376 -0.50 24.49 16.34
C ILE A 376 -1.98 24.20 16.54
N GLN A 377 -2.50 23.21 15.83
CA GLN A 377 -3.83 22.67 16.10
C GLN A 377 -3.73 21.58 17.15
N VAL A 378 -4.53 21.67 18.22
CA VAL A 378 -4.58 20.67 19.30
C VAL A 378 -6.03 20.48 19.70
N PRO A 379 -6.75 19.54 19.04
CA PRO A 379 -8.15 19.27 19.31
C PRO A 379 -8.39 18.97 20.80
N GLY A 380 -9.43 19.55 21.37
CA GLY A 380 -9.82 19.35 22.76
C GLY A 380 -8.97 20.04 23.81
N ALA A 381 -7.84 20.64 23.48
CA ALA A 381 -7.03 21.35 24.48
C ALA A 381 -7.71 22.64 24.97
N GLU A 382 -7.59 22.93 26.25
CA GLU A 382 -8.04 24.20 26.85
C GLU A 382 -7.00 25.30 26.67
N LYS A 383 -5.72 24.95 26.85
CA LYS A 383 -4.57 25.87 26.78
C LYS A 383 -3.39 25.19 26.11
N VAL A 384 -2.64 25.98 25.35
CA VAL A 384 -1.32 25.60 24.84
C VAL A 384 -0.34 26.72 25.21
N ALA A 385 0.86 26.32 25.65
CA ALA A 385 1.91 27.27 26.01
C ALA A 385 3.26 26.82 25.45
N VAL A 386 4.08 27.78 25.05
CA VAL A 386 5.50 27.62 24.76
C VAL A 386 6.28 28.00 26.01
N ILE A 387 7.15 27.10 26.50
CA ILE A 387 7.89 27.26 27.74
C ILE A 387 9.37 27.33 27.45
N MET A 388 10.02 28.34 28.00
CA MET A 388 11.47 28.59 27.95
C MET A 388 11.96 28.92 29.35
N GLY A 389 12.77 28.04 29.97
CA GLY A 389 13.10 28.13 31.40
C GLY A 389 11.82 28.11 32.25
N ASP A 390 11.62 29.13 33.06
CA ASP A 390 10.44 29.33 33.91
C ASP A 390 9.36 30.20 33.25
N ASN A 391 9.60 30.67 32.00
CA ASN A 391 8.69 31.60 31.31
C ASN A 391 7.65 30.83 30.49
N TRP A 392 6.37 31.09 30.78
CA TRP A 392 5.21 30.50 30.11
C TRP A 392 4.60 31.51 29.15
N HIS A 393 4.65 31.20 27.85
CA HIS A 393 4.05 32.01 26.79
C HIS A 393 2.79 31.31 26.28
N HIS A 394 1.64 31.72 26.81
CA HIS A 394 0.35 31.14 26.37
C HIS A 394 -0.02 31.58 24.95
N LEU A 395 -0.35 30.61 24.12
CA LEU A 395 -0.84 30.86 22.76
C LEU A 395 -2.33 31.23 22.80
N LYS A 396 -2.74 32.14 21.91
CA LYS A 396 -4.15 32.52 21.73
C LYS A 396 -4.91 31.38 21.10
N LYS A 397 -6.02 30.98 21.71
CA LYS A 397 -6.91 29.94 21.20
C LYS A 397 -7.90 30.51 20.20
N GLU A 398 -8.01 29.90 19.02
CA GLU A 398 -8.98 30.17 17.96
C GLU A 398 -9.58 28.83 17.46
N GLY A 399 -10.69 28.39 18.09
CA GLY A 399 -11.20 27.04 17.92
C GLY A 399 -10.20 26.00 18.47
N ASP A 400 -9.79 25.04 17.66
CA ASP A 400 -8.75 24.06 18.00
C ASP A 400 -7.34 24.55 17.65
N MET A 401 -7.21 25.74 17.05
CA MET A 401 -5.94 26.36 16.69
C MET A 401 -5.40 27.22 17.83
N PHE A 402 -4.11 27.11 18.09
CA PHE A 402 -3.38 27.95 19.05
C PHE A 402 -2.28 28.71 18.31
N ILE A 403 -2.28 30.05 18.43
CA ILE A 403 -1.40 30.95 17.66
C ILE A 403 -0.71 31.93 18.60
N GLY A 404 0.58 32.19 18.38
CA GLY A 404 1.32 33.23 19.08
C GLY A 404 2.65 33.55 18.42
N ASN A 405 3.06 34.80 18.54
CA ASN A 405 4.39 35.27 18.15
C ASN A 405 5.30 35.22 19.39
N ILE A 406 6.29 34.35 19.38
CA ILE A 406 7.16 34.07 20.53
C ILE A 406 8.60 34.42 20.17
N GLU A 407 9.21 35.30 20.91
CA GLU A 407 10.66 35.58 20.85
C GLU A 407 11.44 34.43 21.47
N ILE A 408 12.40 33.87 20.73
CA ILE A 408 13.19 32.75 21.16
C ILE A 408 14.34 33.24 22.06
N GLN A 409 14.24 33.00 23.37
CA GLN A 409 15.18 33.50 24.34
C GLN A 409 16.05 32.41 24.98
N ASP A 410 15.65 31.14 24.90
CA ASP A 410 16.34 30.02 25.56
C ASP A 410 16.80 28.94 24.53
N LYS A 411 17.72 28.10 25.00
CA LYS A 411 18.18 26.93 24.24
C LYS A 411 17.12 25.80 24.23
N HIS A 412 16.36 25.65 25.29
CA HIS A 412 15.36 24.61 25.47
C HIS A 412 13.95 25.19 25.37
N ILE A 413 13.26 24.83 24.30
CA ILE A 413 11.92 25.33 24.04
C ILE A 413 10.97 24.12 23.99
N ARG A 414 9.93 24.17 24.81
CA ARG A 414 8.96 23.09 24.92
C ARG A 414 7.54 23.62 24.70
N VAL A 415 6.72 22.87 24.01
CA VAL A 415 5.30 23.15 23.84
C VAL A 415 4.51 22.18 24.68
N PHE A 416 3.59 22.71 25.46
CA PHE A 416 2.71 21.93 26.33
C PHE A 416 1.26 22.29 26.08
N ALA A 417 0.35 21.31 26.31
CA ALA A 417 -1.09 21.53 26.30
C ALA A 417 -1.72 21.12 27.63
N LYS A 418 -2.81 21.80 28.00
CA LYS A 418 -3.68 21.38 29.09
C LYS A 418 -5.02 20.94 28.53
N PHE A 419 -5.46 19.75 28.91
CA PHE A 419 -6.74 19.19 28.52
C PHE A 419 -7.77 19.25 29.66
N PRO A 420 -9.07 19.21 29.35
CA PRO A 420 -10.14 19.23 30.35
C PRO A 420 -9.97 18.11 31.40
N GLY A 421 -10.16 18.48 32.67
CA GLY A 421 -10.09 17.53 33.79
C GLY A 421 -8.68 17.10 34.20
N GLN A 422 -7.64 17.61 33.56
CA GLN A 422 -6.24 17.38 33.97
C GLN A 422 -5.73 18.51 34.84
N GLU A 423 -4.94 18.17 35.87
CA GLU A 423 -4.24 19.17 36.66
C GLU A 423 -2.92 19.62 36.03
N GLN A 424 -2.28 18.70 35.29
CA GLN A 424 -0.96 18.93 34.71
C GLN A 424 -1.05 19.20 33.20
N TYR A 425 0.00 19.80 32.66
CA TYR A 425 0.17 19.97 31.20
C TYR A 425 0.95 18.81 30.62
N ASP A 426 0.48 18.31 29.48
CA ASP A 426 1.17 17.31 28.68
C ASP A 426 2.17 17.95 27.72
N GLY A 427 3.38 17.38 27.61
CA GLY A 427 4.35 17.78 26.62
C GLY A 427 3.91 17.40 25.21
N LEU A 428 3.96 18.36 24.28
CA LEU A 428 3.62 18.15 22.88
C LEU A 428 4.84 18.09 21.96
N LEU A 429 5.69 19.13 22.01
CA LEU A 429 6.81 19.32 21.09
C LEU A 429 8.04 19.87 21.81
N VAL A 430 9.24 19.53 21.28
CA VAL A 430 10.51 20.09 21.76
C VAL A 430 11.29 20.68 20.58
N TYR A 431 11.82 21.88 20.83
CA TYR A 431 12.70 22.62 19.93
C TYR A 431 14.01 22.96 20.61
N THR A 432 15.01 23.38 19.81
CA THR A 432 16.31 23.86 20.32
C THR A 432 16.58 25.28 19.81
N GLY A 433 16.87 26.21 20.72
CA GLY A 433 17.36 27.54 20.37
C GLY A 433 18.83 27.49 19.97
N SER A 434 19.17 28.00 18.79
CA SER A 434 20.51 28.01 18.21
C SER A 434 21.12 29.42 18.17
#